data_325233409f286cca0640f982bf77a1bd
#
_entry.id   325233409f286cca0640f982bf77a1bd
#
_cell.length_a   1.000
_cell.length_b   1.000
_cell.length_c   1.000
_cell.angle_alpha   90.00
_cell.angle_beta   90.00
_cell.angle_gamma   90.00
#
_symmetry.space_group_name_H-M   'P 1'
#
loop_
_entity.id
_entity.type
_entity.pdbx_description
1 polymer ?
#
loop_
_entity_poly.entity_id
_entity_poly.type
_entity_poly.pdbx_seq_one_letter_code
_entity_poly.pdbx_strand_id
1 'polypeptide(L)'
;MELQKDEKPVLSTHDLTIRFGGHVAVDAVSCDFHRGTLTAIVGPNGAGKTTYFNLISGQLAASAGHVWFNGEDITRLSIADRTLRGIGRAFQMTNLFPGLSVRENARLAVQAHQRMGMDLFSMADSHVELIQRAEHILAEVHLLDKAEQSTSELSHGDQRKLEVALMIAIGPQVLMFDEPTAGMSVDEVPVVLDLIRELKQDKDRTILLVEHKMDVIRSLADRIIVLHNGELVADGDPTEVIASPVVQQAYLGVAPEEKTEGAHV
;
A
#
# COMPACT_ATOMS: atom_id res chain seq x y z
N MET A 1 -0.31 11.90 -20.09
CA MET A 1 1.11 11.70 -19.75
C MET A 1 1.41 10.25 -20.09
N GLU A 2 2.13 10.00 -21.19
CA GLU A 2 2.48 8.62 -21.57
C GLU A 2 3.34 8.04 -20.45
N LEU A 3 2.83 7.00 -19.81
CA LEU A 3 3.61 6.19 -18.87
C LEU A 3 4.82 5.67 -19.65
N GLN A 4 6.03 5.91 -19.15
CA GLN A 4 7.27 5.45 -19.75
C GLN A 4 7.25 3.91 -19.85
N LYS A 5 6.87 3.41 -21.03
CA LYS A 5 6.75 1.97 -21.33
C LYS A 5 8.09 1.21 -21.36
N ASP A 6 9.23 1.91 -21.22
CA ASP A 6 10.58 1.32 -21.33
C ASP A 6 11.28 1.04 -19.99
N GLU A 7 10.72 1.48 -18.88
CA GLU A 7 11.32 1.22 -17.56
C GLU A 7 10.79 -0.09 -16.95
N LYS A 8 11.70 -0.97 -16.54
CA LYS A 8 11.34 -2.23 -15.89
C LYS A 8 10.50 -1.94 -14.64
N PRO A 9 9.41 -2.69 -14.41
CA PRO A 9 8.59 -2.51 -13.22
C PRO A 9 9.42 -2.82 -11.96
N VAL A 10 9.18 -2.06 -10.90
CA VAL A 10 9.78 -2.33 -9.57
C VAL A 10 9.13 -3.55 -8.92
N LEU A 11 7.83 -3.72 -9.15
CA LEU A 11 7.03 -4.85 -8.67
C LEU A 11 6.15 -5.34 -9.82
N SER A 12 6.03 -6.66 -9.99
CA SER A 12 5.08 -7.23 -10.95
C SER A 12 4.48 -8.53 -10.45
N THR A 13 3.31 -8.85 -10.97
CA THR A 13 2.65 -10.14 -10.77
C THR A 13 2.40 -10.79 -12.11
N HIS A 14 2.57 -12.11 -12.18
CA HIS A 14 2.35 -12.90 -13.39
C HIS A 14 1.43 -14.07 -13.08
N ASP A 15 0.25 -14.10 -13.66
CA ASP A 15 -0.80 -15.12 -13.51
C ASP A 15 -1.06 -15.49 -12.03
N LEU A 16 -0.98 -14.48 -11.15
CA LEU A 16 -1.05 -14.67 -9.71
C LEU A 16 -2.43 -15.18 -9.31
N THR A 17 -2.47 -16.36 -8.70
CA THR A 17 -3.71 -17.08 -8.39
C THR A 17 -3.71 -17.61 -6.97
N ILE A 18 -4.85 -17.51 -6.29
CA ILE A 18 -5.09 -18.21 -5.02
C ILE A 18 -6.48 -18.85 -4.98
N ARG A 19 -6.53 -20.07 -4.46
CA ARG A 19 -7.74 -20.85 -4.29
C ARG A 19 -7.91 -21.23 -2.83
N PHE A 20 -9.13 -21.07 -2.32
CA PHE A 20 -9.54 -21.53 -1.00
C PHE A 20 -10.58 -22.64 -1.18
N GLY A 21 -10.15 -23.89 -1.10
CA GLY A 21 -11.00 -25.03 -1.45
C GLY A 21 -11.47 -24.93 -2.91
N GLY A 22 -12.78 -24.85 -3.11
CA GLY A 22 -13.38 -24.73 -4.45
C GLY A 22 -13.52 -23.29 -4.97
N HIS A 23 -13.22 -22.28 -4.13
CA HIS A 23 -13.37 -20.85 -4.49
C HIS A 23 -12.05 -20.26 -4.96
N VAL A 24 -12.05 -19.60 -6.12
CA VAL A 24 -10.91 -18.84 -6.64
C VAL A 24 -11.09 -17.38 -6.23
N ALA A 25 -10.25 -16.89 -5.32
CA ALA A 25 -10.36 -15.53 -4.79
C ALA A 25 -9.54 -14.52 -5.60
N VAL A 26 -8.45 -14.97 -6.26
CA VAL A 26 -7.69 -14.21 -7.26
C VAL A 26 -7.34 -15.20 -8.36
N ASP A 27 -7.61 -14.85 -9.62
CA ASP A 27 -7.46 -15.70 -10.78
C ASP A 27 -6.60 -15.05 -11.86
N ALA A 28 -5.39 -15.59 -12.04
CA ALA A 28 -4.44 -15.23 -13.09
C ALA A 28 -4.17 -13.71 -13.22
N VAL A 29 -4.09 -12.97 -12.11
CA VAL A 29 -3.87 -11.52 -12.16
C VAL A 29 -2.41 -11.21 -12.50
N SER A 30 -2.20 -10.54 -13.64
CA SER A 30 -0.91 -10.05 -14.12
C SER A 30 -0.93 -8.53 -14.16
N CYS A 31 0.05 -7.88 -13.50
CA CYS A 31 0.10 -6.43 -13.38
C CYS A 31 1.54 -5.96 -13.09
N ASP A 32 1.95 -4.87 -13.75
CA ASP A 32 3.24 -4.21 -13.54
C ASP A 32 3.06 -2.94 -12.73
N PHE A 33 3.93 -2.69 -11.76
CA PHE A 33 3.95 -1.47 -10.95
C PHE A 33 5.27 -0.75 -11.16
N HIS A 34 5.18 0.50 -11.63
CA HIS A 34 6.35 1.30 -12.00
C HIS A 34 6.80 2.21 -10.87
N ARG A 35 8.11 2.51 -10.85
CA ARG A 35 8.71 3.40 -9.84
C ARG A 35 8.06 4.78 -9.84
N GLY A 36 7.89 5.36 -8.67
CA GLY A 36 7.39 6.72 -8.50
C GLY A 36 5.90 6.91 -8.82
N THR A 37 5.12 5.83 -8.98
CA THR A 37 3.69 5.90 -9.26
C THR A 37 2.86 5.47 -8.05
N LEU A 38 1.66 6.06 -7.92
CA LEU A 38 0.62 5.59 -7.01
C LEU A 38 -0.45 4.86 -7.83
N THR A 39 -0.53 3.54 -7.62
CA THR A 39 -1.56 2.70 -8.23
C THR A 39 -2.65 2.37 -7.21
N ALA A 40 -3.90 2.76 -7.50
CA ALA A 40 -5.05 2.37 -6.70
C ALA A 40 -5.61 1.02 -7.19
N ILE A 41 -5.87 0.12 -6.23
CA ILE A 41 -6.51 -1.18 -6.46
C ILE A 41 -7.96 -1.07 -5.99
N VAL A 42 -8.88 -1.16 -6.91
CA VAL A 42 -10.29 -0.91 -6.67
C VAL A 42 -11.16 -2.09 -7.10
N GLY A 43 -12.42 -2.11 -6.68
CA GLY A 43 -13.38 -3.17 -7.01
C GLY A 43 -14.44 -3.31 -5.92
N PRO A 44 -15.56 -3.98 -6.18
CA PRO A 44 -16.61 -4.21 -5.20
C PRO A 44 -16.12 -5.06 -4.01
N ASN A 45 -16.95 -5.17 -2.98
CA ASN A 45 -16.68 -6.08 -1.87
C ASN A 45 -16.63 -7.53 -2.37
N GLY A 46 -15.62 -8.30 -1.94
CA GLY A 46 -15.40 -9.65 -2.42
C GLY A 46 -14.68 -9.76 -3.77
N ALA A 47 -14.26 -8.65 -4.40
CA ALA A 47 -13.55 -8.66 -5.68
C ALA A 47 -12.14 -9.28 -5.63
N GLY A 48 -11.61 -9.59 -4.45
CA GLY A 48 -10.26 -10.16 -4.31
C GLY A 48 -9.16 -9.15 -3.97
N LYS A 49 -9.46 -7.85 -3.79
CA LYS A 49 -8.47 -6.78 -3.55
C LYS A 49 -7.52 -7.07 -2.39
N THR A 50 -8.06 -7.25 -1.19
CA THR A 50 -7.26 -7.56 0.01
C THR A 50 -6.53 -8.89 -0.14
N THR A 51 -7.12 -9.87 -0.81
CA THR A 51 -6.48 -11.16 -1.09
C THR A 51 -5.28 -10.98 -2.03
N TYR A 52 -5.44 -10.21 -3.11
CA TYR A 52 -4.35 -9.87 -4.02
C TYR A 52 -3.23 -9.09 -3.31
N PHE A 53 -3.61 -8.13 -2.48
CA PHE A 53 -2.68 -7.38 -1.64
C PHE A 53 -1.91 -8.27 -0.66
N ASN A 54 -2.60 -9.27 -0.07
CA ASN A 54 -2.00 -10.27 0.82
C ASN A 54 -1.02 -11.20 0.08
N LEU A 55 -1.28 -11.52 -1.18
CA LEU A 55 -0.35 -12.29 -2.02
C LEU A 55 0.92 -11.50 -2.31
N ILE A 56 0.79 -10.21 -2.67
CA ILE A 56 1.93 -9.33 -2.94
C ILE A 56 2.78 -9.13 -1.69
N SER A 57 2.16 -8.91 -0.52
CA SER A 57 2.89 -8.71 0.74
C SER A 57 3.46 -9.99 1.36
N GLY A 58 3.03 -11.18 0.86
CA GLY A 58 3.47 -12.48 1.38
C GLY A 58 2.70 -12.98 2.59
N GLN A 59 1.58 -12.34 2.95
CA GLN A 59 0.68 -12.82 4.02
C GLN A 59 -0.08 -14.09 3.59
N LEU A 60 -0.31 -14.26 2.29
CA LEU A 60 -0.87 -15.46 1.70
C LEU A 60 0.11 -16.04 0.70
N ALA A 61 0.19 -17.38 0.68
CA ALA A 61 0.96 -18.10 -0.33
C ALA A 61 0.10 -18.29 -1.59
N ALA A 62 0.66 -17.97 -2.76
CA ALA A 62 -0.01 -18.18 -4.02
C ALA A 62 -0.19 -19.68 -4.31
N SER A 63 -1.34 -20.02 -4.92
CA SER A 63 -1.58 -21.36 -5.46
C SER A 63 -0.88 -21.57 -6.80
N ALA A 64 -0.76 -20.49 -7.61
CA ALA A 64 -0.05 -20.45 -8.88
C ALA A 64 0.38 -19.01 -9.21
N GLY A 65 1.24 -18.87 -10.23
CA GLY A 65 1.77 -17.58 -10.65
C GLY A 65 2.93 -17.08 -9.80
N HIS A 66 3.38 -15.87 -10.10
CA HIS A 66 4.60 -15.31 -9.52
C HIS A 66 4.45 -13.86 -9.09
N VAL A 67 5.23 -13.46 -8.08
CA VAL A 67 5.45 -12.07 -7.67
C VAL A 67 6.93 -11.76 -7.87
N TRP A 68 7.22 -10.71 -8.63
CA TRP A 68 8.58 -10.25 -8.92
C TRP A 68 8.82 -8.89 -8.30
N PHE A 69 9.98 -8.71 -7.70
CA PHE A 69 10.41 -7.42 -7.14
C PHE A 69 11.84 -7.12 -7.58
N ASN A 70 12.06 -5.98 -8.22
CA ASN A 70 13.35 -5.59 -8.82
C ASN A 70 13.97 -6.70 -9.71
N GLY A 71 13.12 -7.47 -10.41
CA GLY A 71 13.55 -8.56 -11.28
C GLY A 71 13.90 -9.88 -10.55
N GLU A 72 13.71 -9.97 -9.24
CA GLU A 72 13.85 -11.19 -8.43
C GLU A 72 12.47 -11.82 -8.16
N ASP A 73 12.34 -13.13 -8.33
CA ASP A 73 11.12 -13.85 -7.93
C ASP A 73 11.06 -13.97 -6.40
N ILE A 74 10.07 -13.28 -5.81
CA ILE A 74 9.84 -13.25 -4.37
C ILE A 74 8.65 -14.07 -3.93
N THR A 75 8.04 -14.86 -4.83
CA THR A 75 6.78 -15.57 -4.59
C THR A 75 6.77 -16.41 -3.31
N ARG A 76 7.89 -17.06 -3.02
CA ARG A 76 8.03 -17.97 -1.87
C ARG A 76 8.65 -17.34 -0.63
N LEU A 77 9.01 -16.05 -0.72
CA LEU A 77 9.63 -15.35 0.41
C LEU A 77 8.59 -15.04 1.49
N SER A 78 9.03 -15.11 2.74
CA SER A 78 8.24 -14.70 3.90
C SER A 78 7.95 -13.19 3.90
N ILE A 79 6.96 -12.76 4.69
CA ILE A 79 6.67 -11.33 4.92
C ILE A 79 7.95 -10.59 5.35
N ALA A 80 8.69 -11.15 6.33
CA ALA A 80 9.90 -10.55 6.84
C ALA A 80 10.97 -10.38 5.76
N ASP A 81 11.15 -11.38 4.88
CA ASP A 81 12.12 -11.32 3.79
C ASP A 81 11.70 -10.29 2.73
N ARG A 82 10.41 -10.17 2.40
CA ARG A 82 9.90 -9.13 1.48
C ARG A 82 10.06 -7.74 2.06
N THR A 83 9.79 -7.58 3.37
CA THR A 83 9.99 -6.32 4.08
C THR A 83 11.46 -5.88 4.06
N LEU A 84 12.38 -6.80 4.34
CA LEU A 84 13.82 -6.53 4.28
C LEU A 84 14.33 -6.19 2.87
N ARG A 85 13.61 -6.58 1.82
CA ARG A 85 13.91 -6.22 0.43
C ARG A 85 13.32 -4.87 0.02
N GLY A 86 12.42 -4.30 0.80
CA GLY A 86 11.87 -2.98 0.55
C GLY A 86 10.38 -2.96 0.18
N ILE A 87 9.59 -3.96 0.59
CA ILE A 87 8.13 -3.93 0.50
C ILE A 87 7.56 -3.65 1.89
N GLY A 88 7.09 -2.42 2.12
CA GLY A 88 6.45 -2.00 3.36
C GLY A 88 4.92 -2.05 3.27
N ARG A 89 4.24 -2.50 4.32
CA ARG A 89 2.78 -2.48 4.42
C ARG A 89 2.35 -1.82 5.72
N ALA A 90 1.44 -0.84 5.62
CA ALA A 90 0.84 -0.15 6.75
C ALA A 90 -0.62 -0.60 6.97
N PHE A 91 -1.11 -0.40 8.19
CA PHE A 91 -2.50 -0.48 8.68
C PHE A 91 -3.10 -1.85 8.95
N GLN A 92 -2.42 -2.97 8.66
CA GLN A 92 -3.03 -4.26 8.96
C GLN A 92 -2.55 -4.93 10.25
N MET A 93 -1.37 -4.60 10.79
CA MET A 93 -0.83 -5.21 12.04
C MET A 93 0.36 -4.42 12.61
N THR A 94 0.31 -3.10 12.69
CA THR A 94 1.33 -2.38 13.44
C THR A 94 0.96 -2.43 14.91
N ASN A 95 1.61 -3.31 15.63
CA ASN A 95 1.57 -3.28 17.08
C ASN A 95 2.45 -2.13 17.56
N LEU A 96 1.84 -0.95 17.73
CA LEU A 96 2.48 0.12 18.44
C LEU A 96 2.76 -0.35 19.88
N PHE A 97 3.89 0.03 20.43
CA PHE A 97 4.20 -0.21 21.83
C PHE A 97 3.57 0.92 22.67
N PRO A 98 2.38 0.71 23.27
CA PRO A 98 1.61 1.80 23.86
C PRO A 98 2.28 2.41 25.10
N GLY A 99 3.14 1.65 25.77
CA GLY A 99 3.90 2.11 26.94
C GLY A 99 5.22 2.82 26.61
N LEU A 100 5.57 2.93 25.33
CA LEU A 100 6.76 3.66 24.89
C LEU A 100 6.38 5.01 24.28
N SER A 101 7.33 5.93 24.27
CA SER A 101 7.16 7.20 23.57
C SER A 101 7.09 7.00 22.05
N VAL A 102 6.58 8.01 21.35
CA VAL A 102 6.55 8.07 19.89
C VAL A 102 7.95 7.90 19.31
N ARG A 103 8.95 8.59 19.89
CA ARG A 103 10.36 8.48 19.49
C ARG A 103 10.89 7.06 19.68
N GLU A 104 10.62 6.42 20.82
CA GLU A 104 11.10 5.06 21.08
C GLU A 104 10.50 4.03 20.15
N ASN A 105 9.21 4.16 19.79
CA ASN A 105 8.60 3.32 18.76
C ASN A 105 9.34 3.45 17.41
N ALA A 106 9.58 4.68 16.95
CA ALA A 106 10.29 4.94 15.71
C ALA A 106 11.75 4.44 15.77
N ARG A 107 12.46 4.69 16.88
CA ARG A 107 13.84 4.22 17.09
C ARG A 107 13.95 2.70 17.01
N LEU A 108 13.02 1.98 17.62
CA LEU A 108 13.01 0.51 17.56
C LEU A 108 12.82 -0.01 16.14
N ALA A 109 11.97 0.64 15.34
CA ALA A 109 11.78 0.27 13.93
C ALA A 109 13.06 0.49 13.10
N VAL A 110 13.73 1.62 13.28
CA VAL A 110 15.03 1.92 12.65
C VAL A 110 16.08 0.87 13.03
N GLN A 111 16.17 0.54 14.34
CA GLN A 111 17.11 -0.45 14.86
C GLN A 111 16.85 -1.85 14.29
N ALA A 112 15.59 -2.26 14.20
CA ALA A 112 15.21 -3.54 13.65
C ALA A 112 15.63 -3.67 12.17
N HIS A 113 15.49 -2.60 11.38
CA HIS A 113 15.89 -2.59 9.98
C HIS A 113 17.41 -2.74 9.80
N GLN A 114 18.20 -2.05 10.62
CA GLN A 114 19.66 -2.11 10.54
C GLN A 114 20.26 -3.45 11.00
N ARG A 115 19.40 -4.41 11.39
CA ARG A 115 19.82 -5.71 11.97
C ARG A 115 20.84 -5.55 13.10
N MET A 116 20.85 -4.42 13.77
CA MET A 116 21.62 -4.19 14.98
C MET A 116 20.96 -5.00 16.09
N GLY A 117 21.20 -6.32 16.07
CA GLY A 117 20.85 -7.21 17.17
C GLY A 117 21.46 -6.69 18.47
N MET A 118 21.26 -7.39 19.58
CA MET A 118 21.83 -7.01 20.90
C MET A 118 23.37 -6.96 20.84
N ASP A 119 23.91 -5.94 20.16
CA ASP A 119 25.33 -5.64 20.20
C ASP A 119 25.54 -4.77 21.45
N LEU A 120 25.83 -5.46 22.55
CA LEU A 120 26.04 -4.86 23.87
C LEU A 120 27.29 -3.97 23.95
N PHE A 121 28.09 -3.92 22.87
CA PHE A 121 29.39 -3.25 22.86
C PHE A 121 29.47 -2.00 21.97
N SER A 122 28.47 -1.71 21.12
CA SER A 122 28.48 -0.52 20.22
C SER A 122 27.64 0.65 20.77
N MET A 123 27.85 1.06 22.02
CA MET A 123 26.79 1.64 22.81
C MET A 123 26.58 3.17 22.76
N ALA A 124 27.49 3.99 22.30
CA ALA A 124 27.30 5.44 22.44
C ALA A 124 26.93 6.14 21.13
N ASP A 125 27.69 5.92 20.07
CA ASP A 125 27.51 6.65 18.80
C ASP A 125 26.32 6.11 17.99
N SER A 126 26.07 4.79 18.04
CA SER A 126 24.94 4.17 17.34
C SER A 126 23.57 4.61 17.86
N HIS A 127 23.46 4.94 19.16
CA HIS A 127 22.21 5.46 19.72
C HIS A 127 21.86 6.85 19.19
N VAL A 128 22.85 7.71 18.98
CA VAL A 128 22.64 9.07 18.47
C VAL A 128 22.14 9.01 17.03
N GLU A 129 22.75 8.19 16.17
CA GLU A 129 22.33 8.02 14.78
C GLU A 129 20.92 7.44 14.65
N LEU A 130 20.59 6.43 15.48
CA LEU A 130 19.24 5.83 15.52
C LEU A 130 18.18 6.87 15.94
N ILE A 131 18.48 7.70 16.94
CA ILE A 131 17.57 8.76 17.40
C ILE A 131 17.40 9.81 16.30
N GLN A 132 18.49 10.30 15.71
CA GLN A 132 18.42 11.28 14.62
C GLN A 132 17.61 10.75 13.43
N ARG A 133 17.80 9.48 13.06
CA ARG A 133 17.02 8.86 12.00
C ARG A 133 15.55 8.72 12.36
N ALA A 134 15.24 8.33 13.59
CA ALA A 134 13.88 8.28 14.10
C ALA A 134 13.20 9.66 14.09
N GLU A 135 13.89 10.70 14.57
CA GLU A 135 13.39 12.07 14.57
C GLU A 135 13.16 12.61 13.15
N HIS A 136 14.06 12.28 12.21
CA HIS A 136 13.86 12.64 10.81
C HIS A 136 12.58 12.02 10.23
N ILE A 137 12.35 10.73 10.51
CA ILE A 137 11.14 10.03 10.07
C ILE A 137 9.89 10.62 10.75
N LEU A 138 9.96 10.94 12.05
CA LEU A 138 8.85 11.58 12.75
C LEU A 138 8.55 12.98 12.22
N ALA A 139 9.56 13.72 11.76
CA ALA A 139 9.36 15.00 11.08
C ALA A 139 8.65 14.80 9.73
N GLU A 140 9.01 13.77 8.97
CA GLU A 140 8.37 13.43 7.68
C GLU A 140 6.86 13.12 7.83
N VAL A 141 6.45 12.55 8.97
CA VAL A 141 5.04 12.25 9.25
C VAL A 141 4.36 13.28 10.17
N HIS A 142 4.99 14.43 10.43
CA HIS A 142 4.47 15.51 11.30
C HIS A 142 4.12 15.04 12.72
N LEU A 143 5.02 14.27 13.35
CA LEU A 143 4.91 13.79 14.73
C LEU A 143 6.12 14.17 15.62
N LEU A 144 7.08 14.94 15.11
CA LEU A 144 8.27 15.28 15.87
C LEU A 144 7.97 16.10 17.14
N ASP A 145 6.97 16.96 17.10
CA ASP A 145 6.48 17.75 18.24
C ASP A 145 5.89 16.89 19.37
N LYS A 146 5.50 15.65 19.05
CA LYS A 146 4.93 14.64 19.94
C LYS A 146 5.91 13.51 20.28
N ALA A 147 7.19 13.66 19.95
CA ALA A 147 8.18 12.59 20.08
C ALA A 147 8.28 12.01 21.50
N GLU A 148 8.10 12.84 22.54
CA GLU A 148 8.16 12.43 23.96
C GLU A 148 6.81 11.93 24.51
N GLN A 149 5.71 12.12 23.79
CA GLN A 149 4.40 11.65 24.23
C GLN A 149 4.34 10.12 24.27
N SER A 150 3.58 9.59 25.24
CA SER A 150 3.22 8.17 25.22
C SER A 150 2.35 7.86 24.00
N THR A 151 2.65 6.76 23.32
CA THR A 151 1.86 6.34 22.15
C THR A 151 0.38 6.09 22.47
N SER A 152 0.08 5.70 23.72
CA SER A 152 -1.30 5.52 24.20
C SER A 152 -2.11 6.83 24.32
N GLU A 153 -1.44 7.97 24.33
CA GLU A 153 -2.07 9.30 24.44
C GLU A 153 -2.33 9.94 23.07
N LEU A 154 -1.87 9.32 22.00
CA LEU A 154 -2.07 9.82 20.64
C LEU A 154 -3.52 9.69 20.19
N SER A 155 -3.98 10.66 19.41
CA SER A 155 -5.22 10.53 18.62
C SER A 155 -5.12 9.37 17.64
N HIS A 156 -6.25 8.85 17.16
CA HIS A 156 -6.24 7.80 16.13
C HIS A 156 -5.50 8.23 14.86
N GLY A 157 -5.67 9.48 14.42
CA GLY A 157 -4.94 10.03 13.28
C GLY A 157 -3.43 10.03 13.49
N ASP A 158 -2.95 10.43 14.68
CA ASP A 158 -1.53 10.42 15.01
C ASP A 158 -0.98 9.00 15.17
N GLN A 159 -1.77 8.07 15.68
CA GLN A 159 -1.40 6.65 15.71
C GLN A 159 -1.18 6.13 14.27
N ARG A 160 -2.06 6.50 13.33
CA ARG A 160 -1.88 6.15 11.90
C ARG A 160 -0.64 6.76 11.29
N LYS A 161 -0.33 8.02 11.61
CA LYS A 161 0.94 8.65 11.20
C LYS A 161 2.14 7.88 11.75
N LEU A 162 2.09 7.47 13.02
CA LEU A 162 3.16 6.68 13.62
C LEU A 162 3.31 5.32 12.94
N GLU A 163 2.22 4.63 12.60
CA GLU A 163 2.26 3.39 11.82
C GLU A 163 2.98 3.58 10.47
N VAL A 164 2.69 4.69 9.79
CA VAL A 164 3.40 5.06 8.55
C VAL A 164 4.88 5.34 8.82
N ALA A 165 5.20 6.04 9.92
CA ALA A 165 6.59 6.28 10.33
C ALA A 165 7.36 4.97 10.54
N LEU A 166 6.77 3.98 11.23
CA LEU A 166 7.38 2.67 11.44
C LEU A 166 7.61 1.93 10.12
N MET A 167 6.69 2.05 9.17
CA MET A 167 6.87 1.50 7.83
C MET A 167 8.00 2.21 7.07
N ILE A 168 8.06 3.55 7.10
CA ILE A 168 9.13 4.33 6.45
C ILE A 168 10.50 4.00 7.05
N ALA A 169 10.57 3.70 8.35
CA ALA A 169 11.81 3.37 9.05
C ALA A 169 12.57 2.19 8.43
N ILE A 170 11.86 1.28 7.79
CA ILE A 170 12.45 0.15 7.05
C ILE A 170 12.95 0.54 5.65
N GLY A 171 12.80 1.79 5.21
CA GLY A 171 13.26 2.27 3.91
C GLY A 171 12.65 1.57 2.69
N PRO A 172 11.31 1.38 2.65
CA PRO A 172 10.70 0.62 1.58
C PRO A 172 10.71 1.38 0.25
N GLN A 173 10.91 0.63 -0.85
CA GLN A 173 10.70 1.13 -2.21
C GLN A 173 9.23 1.04 -2.63
N VAL A 174 8.53 0.03 -2.11
CA VAL A 174 7.09 -0.15 -2.34
C VAL A 174 6.35 0.00 -1.02
N LEU A 175 5.46 0.97 -0.98
CA LEU A 175 4.58 1.30 0.15
C LEU A 175 3.18 0.76 -0.15
N MET A 176 2.66 -0.08 0.72
CA MET A 176 1.36 -0.72 0.54
C MET A 176 0.39 -0.23 1.63
N PHE A 177 -0.70 0.44 1.23
CA PHE A 177 -1.76 0.93 2.11
C PHE A 177 -3.07 0.19 1.84
N ASP A 178 -3.60 -0.48 2.87
CA ASP A 178 -4.85 -1.21 2.78
C ASP A 178 -5.94 -0.47 3.55
N GLU A 179 -6.84 0.20 2.82
CA GLU A 179 -7.94 1.01 3.36
C GLU A 179 -7.49 2.01 4.45
N PRO A 180 -6.53 2.91 4.16
CA PRO A 180 -5.92 3.77 5.17
C PRO A 180 -6.91 4.69 5.88
N THR A 181 -8.07 4.94 5.27
CA THR A 181 -9.11 5.82 5.83
C THR A 181 -10.25 5.07 6.51
N ALA A 182 -10.17 3.73 6.61
CA ALA A 182 -11.23 2.93 7.23
C ALA A 182 -11.33 3.19 8.74
N GLY A 183 -12.56 3.39 9.23
CA GLY A 183 -12.84 3.60 10.65
C GLY A 183 -12.44 4.98 11.19
N MET A 184 -11.93 5.89 10.36
CA MET A 184 -11.56 7.24 10.76
C MET A 184 -12.74 8.21 10.71
N SER A 185 -12.72 9.21 11.60
CA SER A 185 -13.65 10.35 11.54
C SER A 185 -13.38 11.20 10.29
N VAL A 186 -14.38 11.99 9.88
CA VAL A 186 -14.28 12.87 8.69
C VAL A 186 -13.10 13.85 8.81
N ASP A 187 -12.82 14.31 10.02
CA ASP A 187 -11.74 15.29 10.29
C ASP A 187 -10.35 14.65 10.27
N GLU A 188 -10.24 13.34 10.52
CA GLU A 188 -8.96 12.62 10.53
C GLU A 188 -8.53 12.15 9.12
N VAL A 189 -9.50 11.87 8.25
CA VAL A 189 -9.22 11.38 6.88
C VAL A 189 -8.26 12.29 6.11
N PRO A 190 -8.43 13.63 6.06
CA PRO A 190 -7.52 14.51 5.33
C PRO A 190 -6.07 14.38 5.78
N VAL A 191 -5.84 14.19 7.07
CA VAL A 191 -4.50 14.09 7.67
C VAL A 191 -3.71 12.93 7.07
N VAL A 192 -4.35 11.75 6.92
CA VAL A 192 -3.69 10.57 6.36
C VAL A 192 -3.53 10.69 4.84
N LEU A 193 -4.52 11.29 4.16
CA LEU A 193 -4.44 11.50 2.72
C LEU A 193 -3.35 12.50 2.34
N ASP A 194 -3.18 13.57 3.12
CA ASP A 194 -2.10 14.55 2.91
C ASP A 194 -0.73 13.90 3.10
N LEU A 195 -0.57 13.06 4.12
CA LEU A 195 0.65 12.29 4.31
C LEU A 195 0.95 11.37 3.12
N ILE A 196 -0.05 10.63 2.62
CA ILE A 196 0.14 9.77 1.43
C ILE A 196 0.50 10.63 0.20
N ARG A 197 -0.10 11.83 0.07
CA ARG A 197 0.21 12.77 -1.01
C ARG A 197 1.64 13.28 -0.93
N GLU A 198 2.14 13.58 0.27
CA GLU A 198 3.53 13.98 0.48
C GLU A 198 4.50 12.84 0.16
N LEU A 199 4.23 11.62 0.64
CA LEU A 199 5.03 10.44 0.34
C LEU A 199 5.11 10.15 -1.17
N LYS A 200 4.06 10.45 -1.92
CA LYS A 200 4.02 10.32 -3.39
C LYS A 200 4.97 11.30 -4.12
N GLN A 201 5.39 12.39 -3.50
CA GLN A 201 6.33 13.33 -4.11
C GLN A 201 7.73 12.72 -4.28
N ASP A 202 8.09 11.76 -3.44
CA ASP A 202 9.32 11.00 -3.56
C ASP A 202 9.19 10.00 -4.72
N LYS A 203 9.88 10.30 -5.84
CA LYS A 203 9.82 9.47 -7.05
C LYS A 203 10.57 8.14 -6.94
N ASP A 204 11.31 7.94 -5.87
CA ASP A 204 11.91 6.64 -5.57
C ASP A 204 10.93 5.69 -4.87
N ARG A 205 9.80 6.19 -4.38
CA ARG A 205 8.74 5.40 -3.74
C ARG A 205 7.63 5.05 -4.72
N THR A 206 7.22 3.80 -4.71
CA THR A 206 6.04 3.30 -5.44
C THR A 206 4.95 3.00 -4.43
N ILE A 207 3.73 3.45 -4.68
CA ILE A 207 2.62 3.30 -3.73
C ILE A 207 1.53 2.43 -4.33
N LEU A 208 1.12 1.40 -3.59
CA LEU A 208 -0.07 0.61 -3.85
C LEU A 208 -1.11 0.95 -2.78
N LEU A 209 -2.31 1.30 -3.23
CA LEU A 209 -3.40 1.76 -2.37
C LEU A 209 -4.67 0.96 -2.64
N VAL A 210 -5.19 0.23 -1.65
CA VAL A 210 -6.57 -0.29 -1.69
C VAL A 210 -7.48 0.74 -1.05
N GLU A 211 -8.46 1.23 -1.78
CA GLU A 211 -9.45 2.21 -1.32
C GLU A 211 -10.80 2.00 -2.02
N HIS A 212 -11.88 2.44 -1.34
CA HIS A 212 -13.25 2.35 -1.86
C HIS A 212 -13.83 3.74 -2.21
N LYS A 213 -13.28 4.80 -1.62
CA LYS A 213 -13.76 6.17 -1.82
C LYS A 213 -13.22 6.73 -3.12
N MET A 214 -14.08 6.89 -4.12
CA MET A 214 -13.69 7.35 -5.46
C MET A 214 -13.04 8.74 -5.45
N ASP A 215 -13.47 9.64 -4.55
CA ASP A 215 -12.88 10.98 -4.44
C ASP A 215 -11.43 10.91 -3.96
N VAL A 216 -11.12 10.01 -3.02
CA VAL A 216 -9.76 9.74 -2.56
C VAL A 216 -8.91 9.22 -3.72
N ILE A 217 -9.41 8.22 -4.43
CA ILE A 217 -8.73 7.59 -5.56
C ILE A 217 -8.40 8.62 -6.63
N ARG A 218 -9.41 9.43 -7.05
CA ARG A 218 -9.21 10.50 -8.04
C ARG A 218 -8.19 11.55 -7.63
N SER A 219 -8.08 11.84 -6.33
CA SER A 219 -7.16 12.86 -5.83
C SER A 219 -5.70 12.39 -5.71
N LEU A 220 -5.47 11.09 -5.61
CA LEU A 220 -4.17 10.51 -5.31
C LEU A 220 -3.58 9.66 -6.43
N ALA A 221 -4.41 8.86 -7.11
CA ALA A 221 -3.93 7.83 -8.02
C ALA A 221 -3.40 8.39 -9.34
N ASP A 222 -2.26 7.87 -9.79
CA ASP A 222 -1.75 8.04 -11.16
C ASP A 222 -2.31 6.97 -12.09
N ARG A 223 -2.69 5.82 -11.52
CA ARG A 223 -3.21 4.65 -12.22
C ARG A 223 -4.21 3.92 -11.35
N ILE A 224 -5.22 3.35 -11.96
CA ILE A 224 -6.21 2.48 -11.30
C ILE A 224 -6.18 1.12 -11.96
N ILE A 225 -6.16 0.07 -11.13
CA ILE A 225 -6.48 -1.29 -11.55
C ILE A 225 -7.79 -1.71 -10.88
N VAL A 226 -8.66 -2.37 -11.62
CA VAL A 226 -9.98 -2.80 -11.15
C VAL A 226 -10.03 -4.31 -11.08
N LEU A 227 -10.30 -4.84 -9.89
CA LEU A 227 -10.57 -6.26 -9.69
C LEU A 227 -12.08 -6.50 -9.60
N HIS A 228 -12.54 -7.56 -10.25
CA HIS A 228 -13.91 -8.06 -10.15
C HIS A 228 -13.91 -9.59 -10.19
N ASN A 229 -14.56 -10.22 -9.21
CA ASN A 229 -14.59 -11.69 -9.07
C ASN A 229 -13.22 -12.37 -9.13
N GLY A 230 -12.19 -11.73 -8.60
CA GLY A 230 -10.81 -12.23 -8.58
C GLY A 230 -10.00 -11.96 -9.85
N GLU A 231 -10.57 -11.36 -10.87
CA GLU A 231 -9.92 -11.06 -12.15
C GLU A 231 -9.61 -9.56 -12.31
N LEU A 232 -8.58 -9.24 -13.09
CA LEU A 232 -8.26 -7.88 -13.52
C LEU A 232 -9.14 -7.50 -14.71
N VAL A 233 -10.08 -6.56 -14.50
CA VAL A 233 -11.06 -6.17 -15.54
C VAL A 233 -10.78 -4.83 -16.19
N ALA A 234 -10.00 -3.95 -15.54
CA ALA A 234 -9.56 -2.70 -16.13
C ALA A 234 -8.24 -2.23 -15.49
N ASP A 235 -7.45 -1.49 -16.28
CA ASP A 235 -6.13 -0.99 -15.90
C ASP A 235 -5.82 0.27 -16.73
N GLY A 236 -5.49 1.38 -16.09
CA GLY A 236 -5.15 2.60 -16.81
C GLY A 236 -5.33 3.90 -16.03
N ASP A 237 -5.46 5.00 -16.77
CA ASP A 237 -5.70 6.34 -16.23
C ASP A 237 -7.00 6.38 -15.40
N PRO A 238 -7.00 7.03 -14.23
CA PRO A 238 -8.16 7.10 -13.35
C PRO A 238 -9.42 7.64 -14.05
N THR A 239 -9.29 8.64 -14.90
CA THR A 239 -10.44 9.26 -15.59
C THR A 239 -11.05 8.29 -16.61
N GLU A 240 -10.21 7.61 -17.38
CA GLU A 240 -10.64 6.67 -18.42
C GLU A 240 -11.25 5.42 -17.79
N VAL A 241 -10.58 4.84 -16.79
CA VAL A 241 -11.02 3.60 -16.10
C VAL A 241 -12.36 3.81 -15.41
N ILE A 242 -12.54 4.93 -14.66
CA ILE A 242 -13.78 5.22 -13.94
C ILE A 242 -14.95 5.47 -14.92
N ALA A 243 -14.68 6.04 -16.09
CA ALA A 243 -15.70 6.26 -17.11
C ALA A 243 -16.04 5.01 -17.92
N SER A 244 -15.27 3.93 -17.80
CA SER A 244 -15.47 2.73 -18.61
C SER A 244 -16.76 2.00 -18.23
N PRO A 245 -17.55 1.51 -19.22
CA PRO A 245 -18.79 0.79 -18.96
C PRO A 245 -18.61 -0.47 -18.11
N VAL A 246 -17.50 -1.18 -18.29
CA VAL A 246 -17.16 -2.40 -17.53
C VAL A 246 -17.02 -2.09 -16.03
N VAL A 247 -16.36 -0.99 -15.69
CA VAL A 247 -16.17 -0.57 -14.29
C VAL A 247 -17.50 -0.08 -13.71
N GLN A 248 -18.27 0.69 -14.47
CA GLN A 248 -19.59 1.14 -14.02
C GLN A 248 -20.52 -0.04 -13.76
N GLN A 249 -20.53 -1.04 -14.63
CA GLN A 249 -21.30 -2.26 -14.43
C GLN A 249 -20.83 -3.05 -13.19
N ALA A 250 -19.53 -3.21 -13.00
CA ALA A 250 -18.97 -3.92 -11.86
C ALA A 250 -19.29 -3.26 -10.51
N TYR A 251 -19.33 -1.91 -10.46
CA TYR A 251 -19.59 -1.14 -9.25
C TYR A 251 -21.06 -0.85 -8.98
N LEU A 252 -21.83 -0.55 -10.03
CA LEU A 252 -23.20 -0.05 -9.92
C LEU A 252 -24.26 -1.15 -10.17
N GLY A 253 -23.85 -2.31 -10.69
CA GLY A 253 -24.79 -3.36 -11.11
C GLY A 253 -25.74 -2.92 -12.23
N VAL A 254 -25.46 -1.77 -12.87
CA VAL A 254 -26.29 -1.24 -13.96
C VAL A 254 -25.81 -1.87 -15.26
N ALA A 255 -26.69 -2.64 -15.90
CA ALA A 255 -26.44 -3.09 -17.26
C ALA A 255 -26.29 -1.87 -18.20
N PRO A 256 -25.39 -1.93 -19.21
CA PRO A 256 -25.30 -0.87 -20.21
C PRO A 256 -26.68 -0.67 -20.83
N GLU A 257 -27.17 0.57 -20.91
CA GLU A 257 -28.33 0.89 -21.75
C GLU A 257 -27.99 0.43 -23.18
N GLU A 258 -28.64 -0.62 -23.66
CA GLU A 258 -28.66 -0.93 -25.08
C GLU A 258 -29.15 0.30 -25.81
N LYS A 259 -28.26 0.92 -26.60
CA LYS A 259 -28.68 1.92 -27.58
C LYS A 259 -29.65 1.22 -28.51
N THR A 260 -30.93 1.37 -28.27
CA THR A 260 -31.97 1.05 -29.24
C THR A 260 -31.71 1.92 -30.46
N GLU A 261 -31.02 1.39 -31.44
CA GLU A 261 -31.03 1.91 -32.81
C GLU A 261 -32.49 1.93 -33.26
N GLY A 262 -33.03 3.15 -33.34
CA GLY A 262 -34.37 3.37 -33.83
C GLY A 262 -34.52 2.83 -35.24
N ALA A 263 -35.28 1.76 -35.36
CA ALA A 263 -35.85 1.32 -36.65
C ALA A 263 -36.75 2.43 -37.17
N HIS A 264 -36.27 3.16 -38.15
CA HIS A 264 -37.13 3.94 -39.01
C HIS A 264 -37.77 2.97 -40.04
N VAL A 265 -39.07 2.83 -39.90
CA VAL A 265 -39.94 2.40 -40.98
C VAL A 265 -40.47 3.66 -41.70
#